data_7a9b54e4eea07606822088f7d55568ff
#
_entry.id   7a9b54e4eea07606822088f7d55568ff
#
_cell.length_a   1.000
_cell.length_b   1.000
_cell.length_c   1.000
_cell.angle_alpha   90.00
_cell.angle_beta   90.00
_cell.angle_gamma   90.00
#
_symmetry.space_group_name_H-M   'P 1'
#
loop_
_entity.id
_entity.type
_entity.pdbx_description
1 polymer ?
#
loop_
_entity_poly.entity_id
_entity_poly.type
_entity_poly.pdbx_seq_one_letter_code
_entity_poly.pdbx_strand_id
1 'polypeptide(L)'
;MCVLFLMSLVVHGQDIVWPQFRGPNSNPVGANTRLAERWSKTENVEWSLEIPGRGWSSPVVTGGRVFVTTVTTDGKSKPPQIGTEYSNEYVAELQKQGLPMEQVLERVTARDIELPKEVMLHYFLYCLNLKSGKVEWQKEFSSGRPPGGRHRKNSFASESPVTDGKFVYVYVANLGLWAFDVKGRQVWTTPLEANPIYLDFGTGSSPALVGNLLVIVNDNEKQQYIAAFDKQTGKQVWRTNRDIGGKGQPVQRSGWATPFVWRHSLRTEIVTVGPGEVVSYDLAGKELWRMSGMAATPIPMPFAYDGLLYIDGGRGRPLFALRPGAAGDISLKKDETSNEHVVWSQERGGTYLPTPVAYDGAVYALTETGILSRFEAKTGKLTYRTRIDPAATAFTSSPWAYNGKLFCLSEEGQTFVIATGEQFQLLHMNDLDDMAQASPALVGERLLIRTERRLYSIRRGR
;
A
#
# COMPACT_ATOMS: atom_id res chain seq x y z
N MET A 1 -41.23 -35.98 -32.26
CA MET A 1 -40.51 -34.78 -32.67
C MET A 1 -40.03 -34.10 -31.39
N CYS A 2 -38.80 -34.46 -30.91
CA CYS A 2 -38.20 -33.88 -29.72
C CYS A 2 -37.38 -32.66 -30.15
N VAL A 3 -37.77 -31.49 -29.65
CA VAL A 3 -37.01 -30.24 -29.84
C VAL A 3 -35.97 -30.15 -28.73
N LEU A 4 -34.69 -30.35 -29.05
CA LEU A 4 -33.59 -30.08 -28.17
C LEU A 4 -33.37 -28.55 -28.08
N PHE A 5 -33.67 -27.97 -26.93
CA PHE A 5 -33.22 -26.64 -26.58
C PHE A 5 -31.71 -26.68 -26.24
N LEU A 6 -30.86 -26.20 -27.12
CA LEU A 6 -29.47 -25.87 -26.84
C LEU A 6 -29.46 -24.59 -25.98
N MET A 7 -29.32 -24.73 -24.66
CA MET A 7 -28.93 -23.63 -23.80
C MET A 7 -27.46 -23.29 -24.10
N SER A 8 -27.25 -22.21 -24.81
CA SER A 8 -25.93 -21.60 -24.91
C SER A 8 -25.53 -21.04 -23.51
N LEU A 9 -24.62 -21.73 -22.83
CA LEU A 9 -23.91 -21.21 -21.67
C LEU A 9 -23.12 -19.98 -22.14
N VAL A 10 -23.69 -18.79 -21.90
CA VAL A 10 -22.91 -17.54 -21.93
C VAL A 10 -21.97 -17.62 -20.76
N VAL A 11 -20.72 -18.04 -21.01
CA VAL A 11 -19.61 -17.85 -20.09
C VAL A 11 -19.44 -16.35 -19.95
N HIS A 12 -20.02 -15.76 -18.91
CA HIS A 12 -19.68 -14.42 -18.47
C HIS A 12 -18.19 -14.48 -18.08
N GLY A 13 -17.33 -13.91 -18.92
CA GLY A 13 -15.93 -13.73 -18.58
C GLY A 13 -15.89 -13.06 -17.21
N GLN A 14 -15.22 -13.70 -16.25
CA GLN A 14 -15.00 -13.10 -14.93
C GLN A 14 -14.46 -11.69 -15.17
N ASP A 15 -15.16 -10.66 -14.68
CA ASP A 15 -14.68 -9.30 -14.74
C ASP A 15 -13.30 -9.26 -14.08
N ILE A 16 -12.29 -9.00 -14.89
CA ILE A 16 -10.91 -8.90 -14.42
C ILE A 16 -10.86 -7.72 -13.45
N VAL A 17 -10.57 -7.99 -12.17
CA VAL A 17 -10.71 -7.01 -11.09
C VAL A 17 -9.44 -6.97 -10.25
N TRP A 18 -8.94 -5.75 -10.02
CA TRP A 18 -7.90 -5.42 -9.05
C TRP A 18 -8.43 -4.25 -8.20
N PRO A 19 -9.28 -4.53 -7.18
CA PRO A 19 -10.20 -3.53 -6.64
C PRO A 19 -9.57 -2.53 -5.66
N GLN A 20 -8.37 -2.79 -5.20
CA GLN A 20 -7.71 -2.02 -4.13
C GLN A 20 -6.21 -2.19 -4.16
N PHE A 21 -5.50 -1.44 -3.31
CA PHE A 21 -4.08 -1.62 -3.05
C PHE A 21 -3.75 -3.08 -2.75
N ARG A 22 -2.75 -3.64 -3.47
CA ARG A 22 -2.32 -5.04 -3.40
C ARG A 22 -3.38 -6.08 -3.79
N GLY A 23 -4.43 -5.65 -4.51
CA GLY A 23 -5.43 -6.56 -5.11
C GLY A 23 -6.50 -7.08 -4.16
N PRO A 24 -7.29 -8.06 -4.61
CA PRO A 24 -8.52 -8.46 -3.92
C PRO A 24 -8.28 -9.03 -2.52
N ASN A 25 -7.14 -9.66 -2.28
CA ASN A 25 -6.79 -10.30 -1.00
C ASN A 25 -5.64 -9.59 -0.27
N SER A 26 -5.21 -8.41 -0.74
CA SER A 26 -4.06 -7.67 -0.23
C SER A 26 -2.75 -8.48 -0.19
N ASN A 27 -2.72 -9.61 -0.89
CA ASN A 27 -1.57 -10.46 -1.12
C ASN A 27 -1.39 -10.64 -2.63
N PRO A 28 -0.47 -9.90 -3.28
CA PRO A 28 -0.39 -9.75 -4.73
C PRO A 28 0.23 -10.99 -5.39
N VAL A 29 -0.58 -12.03 -5.52
CA VAL A 29 -0.21 -13.27 -6.19
C VAL A 29 -1.02 -13.43 -7.48
N GLY A 30 -0.32 -13.61 -8.60
CA GLY A 30 -0.93 -13.84 -9.90
C GLY A 30 -1.24 -15.32 -10.11
N ALA A 31 -2.50 -15.61 -10.50
CA ALA A 31 -2.92 -16.98 -10.86
C ALA A 31 -2.74 -17.30 -12.35
N ASN A 32 -2.46 -16.30 -13.20
CA ASN A 32 -2.37 -16.49 -14.64
C ASN A 32 -0.93 -16.80 -15.07
N THR A 33 -0.71 -17.99 -15.62
CA THR A 33 0.60 -18.47 -16.08
C THR A 33 1.14 -17.74 -17.33
N ARG A 34 0.31 -16.91 -17.98
CA ARG A 34 0.71 -16.10 -19.16
C ARG A 34 1.17 -14.69 -18.81
N LEU A 35 1.25 -14.33 -17.53
CA LEU A 35 1.91 -13.09 -17.12
C LEU A 35 3.35 -13.04 -17.64
N ALA A 36 3.78 -11.87 -18.11
CA ALA A 36 5.13 -11.69 -18.61
C ALA A 36 6.14 -11.79 -17.45
N GLU A 37 7.24 -12.49 -17.69
CA GLU A 37 8.35 -12.61 -16.72
C GLU A 37 9.55 -11.74 -17.14
N ARG A 38 9.62 -11.39 -18.43
CA ARG A 38 10.62 -10.50 -19.02
C ARG A 38 9.99 -9.29 -19.66
N TRP A 39 10.58 -8.14 -19.43
CA TRP A 39 10.20 -6.88 -20.08
C TRP A 39 11.35 -5.88 -20.01
N SER A 40 11.25 -4.87 -20.86
CA SER A 40 12.07 -3.67 -20.84
C SER A 40 11.19 -2.46 -21.17
N LYS A 41 11.77 -1.32 -21.48
CA LYS A 41 11.02 -0.15 -21.99
C LYS A 41 10.22 -0.46 -23.26
N THR A 42 10.59 -1.48 -24.02
CA THR A 42 10.00 -1.83 -25.33
C THR A 42 9.57 -3.28 -25.44
N GLU A 43 10.22 -4.20 -24.74
CA GLU A 43 9.88 -5.63 -24.77
C GLU A 43 8.66 -5.92 -23.90
N ASN A 44 7.69 -6.65 -24.43
CA ASN A 44 6.44 -7.03 -23.77
C ASN A 44 5.60 -5.85 -23.24
N VAL A 45 5.84 -4.63 -23.71
CA VAL A 45 4.99 -3.46 -23.43
C VAL A 45 3.80 -3.46 -24.38
N GLU A 46 2.60 -3.76 -23.87
CA GLU A 46 1.36 -3.66 -24.67
C GLU A 46 1.01 -2.21 -24.96
N TRP A 47 1.16 -1.35 -23.97
CA TRP A 47 1.06 0.10 -24.06
C TRP A 47 1.76 0.78 -22.89
N SER A 48 2.14 2.04 -23.08
CA SER A 48 2.55 2.93 -22.02
C SER A 48 1.93 4.30 -22.23
N LEU A 49 1.53 4.95 -21.14
CA LEU A 49 0.95 6.29 -21.17
C LEU A 49 1.68 7.18 -20.16
N GLU A 50 2.03 8.38 -20.59
CA GLU A 50 2.51 9.42 -19.69
C GLU A 50 1.34 9.97 -18.87
N ILE A 51 1.47 9.96 -17.53
CA ILE A 51 0.47 10.50 -16.61
C ILE A 51 0.98 11.86 -16.12
N PRO A 52 0.31 12.96 -16.45
CA PRO A 52 0.71 14.28 -15.99
C PRO A 52 0.73 14.38 -14.47
N GLY A 53 1.69 15.12 -13.93
CA GLY A 53 1.82 15.33 -12.50
C GLY A 53 2.53 14.18 -11.79
N ARG A 54 2.29 14.05 -10.49
CA ARG A 54 3.00 13.08 -9.64
C ARG A 54 2.01 12.36 -8.72
N GLY A 55 2.20 11.06 -8.52
CA GLY A 55 1.39 10.25 -7.61
C GLY A 55 1.92 8.83 -7.50
N TRP A 56 1.86 8.26 -6.29
CA TRP A 56 2.29 6.90 -6.00
C TRP A 56 1.13 5.92 -5.78
N SER A 57 -0.11 6.33 -6.07
CA SER A 57 -1.25 5.42 -6.00
C SER A 57 -1.03 4.21 -6.90
N SER A 58 -1.27 3.01 -6.37
CA SER A 58 -1.28 1.78 -7.17
C SER A 58 -2.47 1.79 -8.14
N PRO A 59 -2.33 1.19 -9.34
CA PRO A 59 -3.44 1.08 -10.28
C PRO A 59 -4.56 0.19 -9.69
N VAL A 60 -5.80 0.62 -9.87
CA VAL A 60 -7.02 -0.12 -9.51
C VAL A 60 -7.79 -0.43 -10.78
N VAL A 61 -8.35 -1.64 -10.90
CA VAL A 61 -8.95 -2.10 -12.15
C VAL A 61 -10.31 -2.73 -11.93
N THR A 62 -11.29 -2.30 -12.70
CA THR A 62 -12.61 -2.94 -12.80
C THR A 62 -13.26 -2.67 -14.15
N GLY A 63 -14.11 -3.59 -14.63
CA GLY A 63 -14.89 -3.42 -15.86
C GLY A 63 -14.04 -3.03 -17.10
N GLY A 64 -12.80 -3.53 -17.19
CA GLY A 64 -11.90 -3.19 -18.30
C GLY A 64 -11.30 -1.78 -18.23
N ARG A 65 -11.37 -1.10 -17.08
CA ARG A 65 -10.85 0.24 -16.83
C ARG A 65 -9.79 0.25 -15.76
N VAL A 66 -8.80 1.11 -15.91
CA VAL A 66 -7.71 1.36 -14.93
C VAL A 66 -7.89 2.74 -14.34
N PHE A 67 -7.79 2.83 -13.01
CA PHE A 67 -7.92 4.08 -12.27
C PHE A 67 -6.64 4.37 -11.49
N VAL A 68 -6.15 5.61 -11.59
CA VAL A 68 -5.02 6.14 -10.82
C VAL A 68 -5.27 7.59 -10.46
N THR A 69 -4.76 8.01 -9.30
CA THR A 69 -4.78 9.42 -8.88
C THR A 69 -3.45 10.09 -9.17
N THR A 70 -3.44 11.36 -9.46
CA THR A 70 -2.24 12.17 -9.65
C THR A 70 -2.49 13.61 -9.20
N VAL A 71 -1.40 14.34 -8.94
CA VAL A 71 -1.44 15.76 -8.59
C VAL A 71 -0.53 16.52 -9.53
N THR A 72 -1.07 17.55 -10.15
CA THR A 72 -0.27 18.56 -10.87
C THR A 72 -0.12 19.82 -10.03
N THR A 73 0.85 20.65 -10.34
CA THR A 73 1.09 21.94 -9.70
C THR A 73 1.43 22.99 -10.74
N ASP A 74 1.03 24.22 -10.51
CA ASP A 74 1.40 25.40 -11.31
C ASP A 74 2.78 25.97 -10.93
N GLY A 75 3.38 25.46 -9.85
CA GLY A 75 4.65 25.89 -9.33
C GLY A 75 5.79 24.85 -9.43
N LYS A 76 6.93 25.23 -8.91
CA LYS A 76 8.08 24.31 -8.80
C LYS A 76 7.83 23.29 -7.71
N SER A 77 8.16 22.04 -7.98
CA SER A 77 8.08 20.91 -7.05
C SER A 77 9.46 20.31 -6.85
N LYS A 78 9.81 19.93 -5.62
CA LYS A 78 11.04 19.19 -5.36
C LYS A 78 11.01 17.85 -6.10
N PRO A 79 12.10 17.42 -6.75
CA PRO A 79 12.16 16.10 -7.38
C PRO A 79 11.98 15.01 -6.33
N PRO A 80 11.45 13.84 -6.70
CA PRO A 80 11.36 12.71 -5.80
C PRO A 80 12.75 12.25 -5.36
N GLN A 81 12.82 11.62 -4.21
CA GLN A 81 14.07 11.08 -3.66
C GLN A 81 14.14 9.58 -3.92
N ILE A 82 15.26 9.13 -4.48
CA ILE A 82 15.67 7.73 -4.53
C ILE A 82 16.60 7.45 -3.36
N GLY A 83 16.54 6.25 -2.81
CA GLY A 83 17.47 5.78 -1.80
C GLY A 83 16.93 5.80 -0.38
N THR A 84 17.81 5.50 0.54
CA THR A 84 17.51 5.14 1.94
C THR A 84 17.97 6.15 2.97
N GLU A 85 18.30 7.36 2.54
CA GLU A 85 18.56 8.45 3.48
C GLU A 85 17.24 8.96 4.05
N TYR A 86 16.94 8.60 5.29
CA TYR A 86 15.71 8.98 5.96
C TYR A 86 15.89 10.20 6.83
N SER A 87 14.84 11.02 6.89
CA SER A 87 14.83 12.20 7.75
C SER A 87 15.07 11.86 9.21
N ASN A 88 14.59 10.71 9.70
CA ASN A 88 14.81 10.28 11.08
C ASN A 88 16.31 10.06 11.41
N GLU A 89 17.08 9.51 10.48
CA GLU A 89 18.51 9.31 10.63
C GLU A 89 19.24 10.65 10.61
N TYR A 90 18.82 11.52 9.72
CA TYR A 90 19.36 12.89 9.65
C TYR A 90 19.01 13.71 10.91
N VAL A 91 17.78 13.58 11.43
CA VAL A 91 17.40 14.18 12.72
C VAL A 91 18.33 13.70 13.83
N ALA A 92 18.55 12.39 13.93
CA ALA A 92 19.43 11.81 14.94
C ALA A 92 20.87 12.33 14.83
N GLU A 93 21.38 12.51 13.61
CA GLU A 93 22.71 13.06 13.38
C GLU A 93 22.81 14.53 13.79
N LEU A 94 21.82 15.35 13.45
CA LEU A 94 21.76 16.76 13.86
C LEU A 94 21.63 16.92 15.38
N GLN A 95 20.88 16.02 16.03
CA GLN A 95 20.76 16.00 17.49
C GLN A 95 22.10 15.66 18.19
N LYS A 96 22.88 14.71 17.64
CA LYS A 96 24.23 14.41 18.13
C LYS A 96 25.17 15.61 18.05
N GLN A 97 24.94 16.53 17.11
CA GLN A 97 25.69 17.79 16.99
C GLN A 97 25.25 18.84 18.03
N GLY A 98 24.26 18.52 18.88
CA GLY A 98 23.78 19.41 19.93
C GLY A 98 22.88 20.55 19.43
N LEU A 99 22.32 20.45 18.22
CA LEU A 99 21.45 21.48 17.67
C LEU A 99 20.09 21.50 18.39
N PRO A 100 19.54 22.71 18.68
CA PRO A 100 18.18 22.86 19.14
C PRO A 100 17.17 22.26 18.16
N MET A 101 16.06 21.72 18.66
CA MET A 101 15.06 21.04 17.82
C MET A 101 14.50 21.95 16.72
N GLU A 102 14.36 23.25 16.97
CA GLU A 102 13.92 24.21 15.95
C GLU A 102 14.86 24.23 14.73
N GLN A 103 16.17 24.27 14.95
CA GLN A 103 17.17 24.22 13.88
C GLN A 103 17.22 22.86 13.19
N VAL A 104 16.99 21.78 13.95
CA VAL A 104 16.87 20.42 13.38
C VAL A 104 15.69 20.37 12.40
N LEU A 105 14.53 20.84 12.83
CA LEU A 105 13.32 20.86 11.98
C LEU A 105 13.50 21.76 10.75
N GLU A 106 14.13 22.91 10.89
CA GLU A 106 14.43 23.81 9.77
C GLU A 106 15.29 23.10 8.71
N ARG A 107 16.38 22.43 9.14
CA ARG A 107 17.28 21.71 8.23
C ARG A 107 16.61 20.50 7.57
N VAL A 108 15.80 19.73 8.31
CA VAL A 108 15.03 18.62 7.76
C VAL A 108 14.04 19.12 6.73
N THR A 109 13.30 20.19 7.04
CA THR A 109 12.35 20.81 6.12
C THR A 109 13.04 21.29 4.85
N ALA A 110 14.18 21.99 4.99
CA ALA A 110 14.93 22.49 3.84
C ALA A 110 15.42 21.35 2.93
N ARG A 111 15.86 20.23 3.50
CA ARG A 111 16.40 19.09 2.76
C ARG A 111 15.29 18.21 2.15
N ASP A 112 14.37 17.74 2.95
CA ASP A 112 13.51 16.59 2.62
C ASP A 112 12.05 16.95 2.43
N ILE A 113 11.57 18.06 2.99
CA ILE A 113 10.15 18.38 3.00
C ILE A 113 9.82 19.42 1.92
N GLU A 114 8.79 19.16 1.17
CA GLU A 114 8.16 20.12 0.29
C GLU A 114 6.95 20.74 0.99
N LEU A 115 7.03 22.05 1.18
CA LEU A 115 5.95 22.90 1.71
C LEU A 115 5.57 23.93 0.64
N PRO A 116 4.78 23.56 -0.36
CA PRO A 116 4.46 24.45 -1.47
C PRO A 116 3.38 25.45 -1.05
N LYS A 117 3.72 26.37 -0.15
CA LYS A 117 2.77 27.34 0.45
C LYS A 117 2.14 28.28 -0.56
N GLU A 118 2.83 28.55 -1.68
CA GLU A 118 2.43 29.54 -2.68
C GLU A 118 1.89 28.92 -3.98
N VAL A 119 1.83 27.58 -4.08
CA VAL A 119 1.38 26.91 -5.30
C VAL A 119 0.01 26.30 -5.13
N MET A 120 -0.72 26.21 -6.25
CA MET A 120 -1.94 25.46 -6.33
C MET A 120 -1.64 24.01 -6.72
N LEU A 121 -2.25 23.09 -6.00
CA LEU A 121 -2.28 21.68 -6.36
C LEU A 121 -3.61 21.33 -6.97
N HIS A 122 -3.57 20.55 -8.05
CA HIS A 122 -4.74 20.07 -8.77
C HIS A 122 -4.77 18.55 -8.72
N TYR A 123 -5.77 17.98 -8.09
CA TYR A 123 -5.90 16.55 -7.83
C TYR A 123 -6.79 15.89 -8.87
N PHE A 124 -6.28 14.89 -9.57
CA PHE A 124 -6.99 14.22 -10.66
C PHE A 124 -7.18 12.73 -10.40
N LEU A 125 -8.34 12.23 -10.81
CA LEU A 125 -8.59 10.82 -11.04
C LEU A 125 -8.60 10.57 -12.56
N TYR A 126 -7.71 9.69 -13.01
CA TYR A 126 -7.65 9.23 -14.39
C TYR A 126 -8.34 7.88 -14.52
N CYS A 127 -9.09 7.71 -15.61
CA CYS A 127 -9.64 6.45 -16.05
C CYS A 127 -9.12 6.13 -17.44
N LEU A 128 -8.47 4.97 -17.56
CA LEU A 128 -7.91 4.49 -18.82
C LEU A 128 -8.59 3.18 -19.24
N ASN A 129 -8.68 2.96 -20.53
CA ASN A 129 -9.04 1.66 -21.06
C ASN A 129 -7.91 0.64 -20.84
N LEU A 130 -8.21 -0.47 -20.18
CA LEU A 130 -7.22 -1.50 -19.82
C LEU A 130 -6.48 -2.10 -21.02
N LYS A 131 -7.17 -2.26 -22.18
CA LYS A 131 -6.60 -2.90 -23.36
C LYS A 131 -5.77 -1.96 -24.20
N SER A 132 -6.15 -0.70 -24.29
CA SER A 132 -5.52 0.27 -25.21
C SER A 132 -4.66 1.33 -24.52
N GLY A 133 -4.75 1.47 -23.19
CA GLY A 133 -4.10 2.54 -22.46
C GLY A 133 -4.67 3.94 -22.72
N LYS A 134 -5.69 4.09 -23.58
CA LYS A 134 -6.28 5.38 -23.89
C LYS A 134 -7.04 5.93 -22.68
N VAL A 135 -6.88 7.23 -22.42
CA VAL A 135 -7.68 7.94 -21.42
C VAL A 135 -9.13 7.97 -21.89
N GLU A 136 -10.05 7.35 -21.14
CA GLU A 136 -11.49 7.44 -21.37
C GLU A 136 -12.04 8.73 -20.79
N TRP A 137 -11.56 9.12 -19.60
CA TRP A 137 -11.83 10.38 -18.96
C TRP A 137 -10.81 10.70 -17.87
N GLN A 138 -10.73 11.96 -17.51
CA GLN A 138 -10.02 12.46 -16.33
C GLN A 138 -10.92 13.47 -15.60
N LYS A 139 -10.82 13.50 -14.27
CA LYS A 139 -11.59 14.41 -13.43
C LYS A 139 -10.71 15.08 -12.40
N GLU A 140 -10.67 16.39 -12.40
CA GLU A 140 -10.20 17.16 -11.27
C GLU A 140 -11.23 17.03 -10.15
N PHE A 141 -10.82 16.50 -9.00
CA PHE A 141 -11.73 16.28 -7.89
C PHE A 141 -11.46 17.22 -6.72
N SER A 142 -10.31 17.86 -6.68
CA SER A 142 -9.96 18.88 -5.70
C SER A 142 -8.86 19.77 -6.26
N SER A 143 -8.86 21.03 -5.83
CA SER A 143 -7.76 21.97 -6.05
C SER A 143 -7.62 22.91 -4.87
N GLY A 144 -6.40 23.37 -4.62
CA GLY A 144 -6.12 24.26 -3.52
C GLY A 144 -4.67 24.27 -3.11
N ARG A 145 -4.35 25.12 -2.15
CA ARG A 145 -3.05 25.09 -1.48
C ARG A 145 -2.98 23.82 -0.62
N PRO A 146 -1.84 23.12 -0.58
CA PRO A 146 -1.73 21.91 0.24
C PRO A 146 -1.89 22.25 1.72
N PRO A 147 -2.66 21.45 2.48
CA PRO A 147 -2.87 21.68 3.91
C PRO A 147 -1.66 21.35 4.78
N GLY A 148 -0.61 20.77 4.21
CA GLY A 148 0.64 20.39 4.87
C GLY A 148 1.72 20.08 3.85
N GLY A 149 2.89 19.68 4.32
CA GLY A 149 4.01 19.26 3.49
C GLY A 149 3.92 17.80 3.04
N ARG A 150 4.91 17.40 2.25
CA ARG A 150 5.20 16.00 1.94
C ARG A 150 6.70 15.72 2.01
N HIS A 151 7.08 14.53 2.40
CA HIS A 151 8.44 14.04 2.21
C HIS A 151 8.71 13.82 0.72
N ARG A 152 9.96 13.99 0.26
CA ARG A 152 10.33 13.75 -1.15
C ARG A 152 10.09 12.31 -1.63
N LYS A 153 10.07 11.33 -0.72
CA LYS A 153 9.66 9.94 -1.01
C LYS A 153 8.14 9.74 -1.06
N ASN A 154 7.35 10.74 -0.72
CA ASN A 154 5.90 10.71 -0.78
C ASN A 154 5.40 11.57 -1.96
N SER A 155 4.12 11.49 -2.25
CA SER A 155 3.42 12.40 -3.15
C SER A 155 2.17 12.93 -2.46
N PHE A 156 1.52 13.96 -3.03
CA PHE A 156 0.20 14.40 -2.56
C PHE A 156 -0.95 13.51 -3.05
N ALA A 157 -0.65 12.42 -3.78
CA ALA A 157 -1.60 11.42 -4.27
C ALA A 157 -0.99 10.01 -4.13
N SER A 158 -0.65 9.62 -2.91
CA SER A 158 -0.07 8.30 -2.60
C SER A 158 -1.13 7.28 -2.24
N GLU A 159 -2.27 7.70 -1.72
CA GLU A 159 -3.39 6.84 -1.43
C GLU A 159 -3.96 6.23 -2.71
N SER A 160 -4.08 4.91 -2.73
CA SER A 160 -4.67 4.19 -3.85
C SER A 160 -6.19 4.24 -3.76
N PRO A 161 -6.92 4.48 -4.86
CA PRO A 161 -8.38 4.37 -4.84
C PRO A 161 -8.82 2.93 -4.56
N VAL A 162 -10.12 2.75 -4.26
CA VAL A 162 -10.75 1.43 -4.18
C VAL A 162 -12.02 1.43 -5.02
N THR A 163 -12.45 0.22 -5.47
CA THR A 163 -13.66 0.07 -6.27
C THR A 163 -14.47 -1.14 -5.85
N ASP A 164 -15.80 -1.04 -5.94
CA ASP A 164 -16.73 -2.15 -5.81
C ASP A 164 -17.27 -2.66 -7.16
N GLY A 165 -16.66 -2.21 -8.27
CA GLY A 165 -17.08 -2.52 -9.62
C GLY A 165 -18.07 -1.53 -10.22
N LYS A 166 -18.84 -0.83 -9.40
CA LYS A 166 -19.83 0.16 -9.80
C LYS A 166 -19.33 1.59 -9.59
N PHE A 167 -18.61 1.81 -8.48
CA PHE A 167 -18.05 3.08 -8.09
C PHE A 167 -16.55 2.97 -7.83
N VAL A 168 -15.85 4.10 -7.96
CA VAL A 168 -14.47 4.30 -7.58
C VAL A 168 -14.43 5.32 -6.46
N TYR A 169 -13.81 4.95 -5.36
CA TYR A 169 -13.70 5.79 -4.17
C TYR A 169 -12.26 6.29 -4.04
N VAL A 170 -12.12 7.59 -3.88
CA VAL A 170 -10.83 8.27 -3.67
C VAL A 170 -10.81 8.82 -2.24
N TYR A 171 -9.71 8.63 -1.57
CA TYR A 171 -9.42 9.18 -0.25
C TYR A 171 -8.10 9.95 -0.30
N VAL A 172 -8.10 11.15 0.24
CA VAL A 172 -6.89 11.93 0.56
C VAL A 172 -7.07 12.42 1.99
N ALA A 173 -6.23 11.94 2.91
CA ALA A 173 -6.49 12.03 4.36
C ALA A 173 -6.71 13.44 4.89
N ASN A 174 -6.03 14.44 4.31
CA ASN A 174 -6.13 15.84 4.73
C ASN A 174 -7.06 16.69 3.85
N LEU A 175 -7.84 16.05 2.96
CA LEU A 175 -8.79 16.73 2.09
C LEU A 175 -10.18 16.15 2.18
N GLY A 176 -10.34 14.84 2.01
CA GLY A 176 -11.67 14.25 1.99
C GLY A 176 -11.78 12.89 1.31
N LEU A 177 -13.03 12.56 1.03
CA LEU A 177 -13.48 11.37 0.33
C LEU A 177 -14.33 11.77 -0.87
N TRP A 178 -14.17 11.05 -1.98
CA TRP A 178 -14.96 11.22 -3.21
C TRP A 178 -15.41 9.87 -3.73
N ALA A 179 -16.60 9.83 -4.31
CA ALA A 179 -17.06 8.68 -5.09
C ALA A 179 -17.42 9.12 -6.50
N PHE A 180 -16.96 8.33 -7.46
CA PHE A 180 -17.27 8.47 -8.88
C PHE A 180 -17.92 7.20 -9.40
N ASP A 181 -18.89 7.31 -10.30
CA ASP A 181 -19.27 6.15 -11.10
C ASP A 181 -18.16 5.84 -12.13
N VAL A 182 -18.19 4.64 -12.69
CA VAL A 182 -17.16 4.21 -13.66
C VAL A 182 -17.14 5.04 -14.96
N LYS A 183 -18.13 5.92 -15.17
CA LYS A 183 -18.20 6.87 -16.28
C LYS A 183 -17.64 8.26 -15.94
N GLY A 184 -17.16 8.44 -14.69
CA GLY A 184 -16.52 9.68 -14.23
C GLY A 184 -17.48 10.75 -13.69
N ARG A 185 -18.76 10.42 -13.45
CA ARG A 185 -19.67 11.30 -12.77
C ARG A 185 -19.43 11.22 -11.26
N GLN A 186 -19.15 12.35 -10.63
CA GLN A 186 -19.06 12.43 -9.17
C GLN A 186 -20.43 12.18 -8.55
N VAL A 187 -20.50 11.24 -7.60
CA VAL A 187 -21.72 10.82 -6.92
C VAL A 187 -21.88 11.58 -5.60
N TRP A 188 -20.81 11.63 -4.82
CA TRP A 188 -20.76 12.37 -3.57
C TRP A 188 -19.32 12.78 -3.23
N THR A 189 -19.19 13.71 -2.28
CA THR A 189 -17.94 14.07 -1.63
C THR A 189 -18.19 14.32 -0.15
N THR A 190 -17.20 13.99 0.68
CA THR A 190 -17.20 14.25 2.12
C THR A 190 -15.87 14.88 2.50
N PRO A 191 -15.84 16.18 2.84
CA PRO A 191 -14.63 16.85 3.28
C PRO A 191 -14.15 16.30 4.62
N LEU A 192 -12.84 16.26 4.81
CA LEU A 192 -12.20 15.89 6.08
C LEU A 192 -11.33 17.04 6.57
N GLU A 193 -11.19 17.11 7.90
CA GLU A 193 -10.31 18.11 8.52
C GLU A 193 -8.85 17.80 8.19
N ALA A 194 -8.11 18.81 7.76
CA ALA A 194 -6.67 18.74 7.63
C ALA A 194 -6.01 18.78 9.00
N ASN A 195 -5.10 17.85 9.26
CA ASN A 195 -4.38 17.74 10.52
C ASN A 195 -2.88 17.59 10.28
N PRO A 196 -2.03 18.08 11.22
CA PRO A 196 -0.59 17.90 11.12
C PRO A 196 -0.19 16.43 11.04
N ILE A 197 0.75 16.13 10.17
CA ILE A 197 1.40 14.83 10.04
C ILE A 197 2.82 14.96 10.56
N TYR A 198 3.32 13.93 11.21
CA TYR A 198 4.68 13.90 11.75
C TYR A 198 5.71 14.39 10.71
N LEU A 199 6.50 15.41 11.11
CA LEU A 199 7.52 16.04 10.28
C LEU A 199 7.04 16.45 8.85
N ASP A 200 5.76 16.70 8.67
CA ASP A 200 5.17 16.99 7.35
C ASP A 200 5.46 15.93 6.28
N PHE A 201 5.54 14.64 6.66
CA PHE A 201 5.83 13.55 5.71
C PHE A 201 4.71 13.30 4.70
N GLY A 202 3.54 13.91 4.89
CA GLY A 202 2.35 13.68 4.07
C GLY A 202 1.59 12.42 4.46
N THR A 203 0.51 12.14 3.76
CA THR A 203 -0.40 11.03 4.02
C THR A 203 -0.16 9.86 3.05
N GLY A 204 -0.75 8.68 3.29
CA GLY A 204 -0.52 7.51 2.42
C GLY A 204 -1.38 6.29 2.73
N SER A 205 -2.19 6.30 3.80
CA SER A 205 -3.11 5.20 4.10
C SER A 205 -4.25 5.17 3.09
N SER A 206 -4.41 4.07 2.35
CA SER A 206 -5.53 3.88 1.41
C SER A 206 -6.80 3.43 2.12
N PRO A 207 -8.00 3.67 1.56
CA PRO A 207 -9.23 3.19 2.14
C PRO A 207 -9.45 1.69 1.88
N ALA A 208 -10.37 1.05 2.62
CA ALA A 208 -10.79 -0.32 2.41
C ALA A 208 -12.31 -0.41 2.28
N LEU A 209 -12.82 -1.40 1.52
CA LEU A 209 -14.24 -1.68 1.36
C LEU A 209 -14.64 -2.97 2.07
N VAL A 210 -15.72 -2.89 2.85
CA VAL A 210 -16.35 -4.07 3.45
C VAL A 210 -17.87 -3.91 3.48
N GLY A 211 -18.59 -4.77 2.78
CA GLY A 211 -20.05 -4.66 2.65
C GLY A 211 -20.46 -3.30 2.07
N ASN A 212 -21.25 -2.53 2.81
CA ASN A 212 -21.66 -1.16 2.45
C ASN A 212 -20.77 -0.07 3.05
N LEU A 213 -19.65 -0.44 3.68
CA LEU A 213 -18.77 0.48 4.36
C LEU A 213 -17.51 0.80 3.56
N LEU A 214 -17.18 2.09 3.46
CA LEU A 214 -15.87 2.60 3.09
C LEU A 214 -15.15 2.97 4.38
N VAL A 215 -14.07 2.27 4.69
CA VAL A 215 -13.32 2.40 5.95
C VAL A 215 -12.02 3.14 5.69
N ILE A 216 -11.71 4.10 6.55
CA ILE A 216 -10.45 4.84 6.56
C ILE A 216 -9.80 4.79 7.93
N VAL A 217 -8.48 4.86 7.94
CA VAL A 217 -7.66 5.20 9.10
C VAL A 217 -7.06 6.57 8.87
N ASN A 218 -7.14 7.42 9.89
CA ASN A 218 -6.54 8.76 9.86
C ASN A 218 -5.83 9.00 11.19
N ASP A 219 -4.59 8.53 11.25
CA ASP A 219 -3.69 8.72 12.37
C ASP A 219 -2.78 9.93 12.07
N ASN A 220 -2.91 10.97 12.84
CA ASN A 220 -2.20 12.24 12.69
C ASN A 220 -1.79 12.80 14.06
N GLU A 221 -0.99 13.86 14.11
CA GLU A 221 -0.42 14.39 15.36
C GLU A 221 -1.47 14.97 16.31
N LYS A 222 -2.66 15.35 15.80
CA LYS A 222 -3.76 15.91 16.61
C LYS A 222 -4.69 14.82 17.15
N GLN A 223 -5.03 13.83 16.32
CA GLN A 223 -6.00 12.78 16.63
C GLN A 223 -5.72 11.51 15.85
N GLN A 224 -6.12 10.39 16.41
CA GLN A 224 -6.04 9.09 15.75
C GLN A 224 -7.43 8.48 15.73
N TYR A 225 -7.90 8.09 14.55
CA TYR A 225 -9.20 7.47 14.44
C TYR A 225 -9.31 6.51 13.25
N ILE A 226 -10.21 5.56 13.41
CA ILE A 226 -10.79 4.77 12.34
C ILE A 226 -12.23 5.22 12.14
N ALA A 227 -12.67 5.35 10.90
CA ALA A 227 -14.06 5.71 10.60
C ALA A 227 -14.59 4.92 9.40
N ALA A 228 -15.88 4.67 9.40
CA ALA A 228 -16.58 4.08 8.27
C ALA A 228 -17.65 5.03 7.74
N PHE A 229 -17.75 5.06 6.43
CA PHE A 229 -18.72 5.84 5.69
C PHE A 229 -19.61 4.92 4.86
N ASP A 230 -20.87 5.23 4.74
CA ASP A 230 -21.75 4.58 3.81
C ASP A 230 -21.26 4.85 2.38
N LYS A 231 -20.89 3.81 1.67
CA LYS A 231 -20.25 3.92 0.36
C LYS A 231 -21.16 4.51 -0.73
N GLN A 232 -22.48 4.49 -0.54
CA GLN A 232 -23.44 5.02 -1.50
C GLN A 232 -23.66 6.52 -1.32
N THR A 233 -23.59 7.01 -0.08
CA THR A 233 -23.96 8.37 0.28
C THR A 233 -22.82 9.25 0.78
N GLY A 234 -21.69 8.64 1.16
CA GLY A 234 -20.56 9.33 1.79
C GLY A 234 -20.82 9.78 3.24
N LYS A 235 -21.98 9.44 3.83
CA LYS A 235 -22.28 9.77 5.22
C LYS A 235 -21.49 8.90 6.19
N GLN A 236 -20.94 9.53 7.24
CA GLN A 236 -20.25 8.80 8.30
C GLN A 236 -21.26 7.91 9.04
N VAL A 237 -20.95 6.60 9.11
CA VAL A 237 -21.74 5.60 9.82
C VAL A 237 -21.29 5.53 11.27
N TRP A 238 -19.98 5.42 11.48
CA TRP A 238 -19.35 5.42 12.80
C TRP A 238 -17.93 5.96 12.73
N ARG A 239 -17.44 6.40 13.88
CA ARG A 239 -16.05 6.78 14.09
C ARG A 239 -15.62 6.33 15.48
N THR A 240 -14.46 5.70 15.56
CA THR A 240 -13.83 5.26 16.80
C THR A 240 -12.48 5.93 16.96
N ASN A 241 -12.27 6.64 18.05
CA ASN A 241 -10.97 7.17 18.38
C ASN A 241 -10.04 6.01 18.73
N ARG A 242 -8.82 6.10 18.23
CA ARG A 242 -7.76 5.14 18.49
C ARG A 242 -6.87 5.74 19.56
N ASP A 243 -6.72 5.05 20.67
CA ASP A 243 -5.74 5.42 21.70
C ASP A 243 -4.55 4.47 21.55
N ILE A 244 -3.72 4.77 20.56
CA ILE A 244 -2.54 3.97 20.21
C ILE A 244 -1.26 4.79 20.40
N GLY A 245 -0.15 4.08 20.65
CA GLY A 245 1.16 4.71 20.93
C GLY A 245 1.64 4.55 22.35
N GLY A 246 0.93 3.79 23.17
CA GLY A 246 1.35 3.31 24.50
C GLY A 246 1.64 4.39 25.56
N LYS A 247 1.37 4.09 26.82
CA LYS A 247 1.77 4.94 27.97
C LYS A 247 3.30 5.01 28.02
N GLY A 248 3.86 6.21 27.86
CA GLY A 248 5.27 6.50 28.08
C GLY A 248 6.19 6.47 26.86
N GLN A 249 5.65 6.34 25.63
CA GLN A 249 6.44 6.57 24.44
C GLN A 249 6.30 8.04 23.97
N PRO A 250 7.38 8.72 23.60
CA PRO A 250 7.26 9.95 22.85
C PRO A 250 6.86 9.58 21.42
N VAL A 251 5.60 9.62 21.05
CA VAL A 251 4.95 10.60 20.60
C VAL A 251 4.91 10.92 19.11
N GLN A 252 5.10 9.91 18.26
CA GLN A 252 4.56 9.94 16.92
C GLN A 252 3.15 9.36 16.97
N ARG A 253 2.19 10.13 16.48
CA ARG A 253 0.79 9.70 16.40
C ARG A 253 0.38 9.39 14.98
N SER A 254 1.19 9.78 14.00
CA SER A 254 0.91 9.59 12.57
C SER A 254 1.18 8.15 12.13
N GLY A 255 0.26 7.60 11.33
CA GLY A 255 0.33 6.27 10.75
C GLY A 255 -0.01 6.28 9.26
N TRP A 256 0.59 5.35 8.52
CA TRP A 256 0.45 5.27 7.05
C TRP A 256 -0.08 3.93 6.56
N ALA A 257 -0.23 2.95 7.44
CA ALA A 257 -0.67 1.61 7.05
C ALA A 257 -2.13 1.61 6.58
N THR A 258 -2.38 0.95 5.47
CA THR A 258 -3.73 0.73 4.93
C THR A 258 -4.48 -0.30 5.79
N PRO A 259 -5.75 -0.07 6.16
CA PRO A 259 -6.55 -1.05 6.90
C PRO A 259 -6.79 -2.31 6.06
N PHE A 260 -6.75 -3.46 6.72
CA PHE A 260 -6.98 -4.76 6.11
C PHE A 260 -8.31 -5.36 6.57
N VAL A 261 -9.13 -5.82 5.64
CA VAL A 261 -10.37 -6.54 5.95
C VAL A 261 -10.07 -8.03 6.01
N TRP A 262 -9.95 -8.55 7.22
CA TRP A 262 -9.68 -9.96 7.46
C TRP A 262 -10.97 -10.77 7.55
N ARG A 263 -11.21 -11.62 6.55
CA ARG A 263 -12.34 -12.55 6.52
C ARG A 263 -11.87 -13.95 6.87
N HIS A 264 -12.39 -14.50 7.94
CA HIS A 264 -12.07 -15.85 8.40
C HIS A 264 -13.33 -16.56 8.92
N SER A 265 -13.22 -17.84 9.25
CA SER A 265 -14.36 -18.69 9.61
C SER A 265 -15.18 -18.23 10.80
N LEU A 266 -14.59 -17.46 11.72
CA LEU A 266 -15.25 -17.00 12.94
C LEU A 266 -15.97 -15.66 12.77
N ARG A 267 -15.39 -14.71 12.00
CA ARG A 267 -15.96 -13.38 11.79
C ARG A 267 -15.20 -12.60 10.70
N THR A 268 -15.69 -11.42 10.36
CA THR A 268 -14.96 -10.42 9.57
C THR A 268 -14.45 -9.33 10.50
N GLU A 269 -13.18 -8.96 10.38
CA GLU A 269 -12.51 -7.94 11.19
C GLU A 269 -11.84 -6.89 10.30
N ILE A 270 -11.66 -5.69 10.85
CA ILE A 270 -10.87 -4.62 10.24
C ILE A 270 -9.59 -4.48 11.08
N VAL A 271 -8.47 -4.89 10.53
CA VAL A 271 -7.17 -4.87 11.21
C VAL A 271 -6.38 -3.66 10.76
N THR A 272 -5.86 -2.89 11.70
CA THR A 272 -5.17 -1.62 11.43
C THR A 272 -3.88 -1.54 12.22
N VAL A 273 -2.78 -1.22 11.54
CA VAL A 273 -1.48 -0.98 12.19
C VAL A 273 -1.31 0.52 12.39
N GLY A 274 -0.85 0.89 13.57
CA GLY A 274 -0.52 2.27 13.91
C GLY A 274 0.75 2.35 14.76
N PRO A 275 1.16 3.54 15.17
CA PRO A 275 2.36 3.73 16.01
C PRO A 275 2.34 2.86 17.26
N GLY A 276 3.27 1.92 17.35
CA GLY A 276 3.44 1.04 18.51
C GLY A 276 2.49 -0.16 18.59
N GLU A 277 1.33 -0.13 17.94
CA GLU A 277 0.27 -1.13 18.15
C GLU A 277 -0.46 -1.50 16.84
N VAL A 278 -0.97 -2.73 16.80
CA VAL A 278 -2.01 -3.15 15.87
C VAL A 278 -3.32 -3.32 16.64
N VAL A 279 -4.42 -2.89 16.03
CA VAL A 279 -5.76 -2.98 16.62
C VAL A 279 -6.75 -3.52 15.61
N SER A 280 -7.58 -4.46 16.05
CA SER A 280 -8.67 -5.02 15.26
C SER A 280 -10.02 -4.51 15.74
N TYR A 281 -10.92 -4.27 14.80
CA TYR A 281 -12.28 -3.79 15.03
C TYR A 281 -13.31 -4.69 14.36
N ASP A 282 -14.50 -4.76 14.92
CA ASP A 282 -15.67 -5.30 14.23
C ASP A 282 -16.23 -4.30 13.19
N LEU A 283 -17.25 -4.71 12.45
CA LEU A 283 -17.85 -3.86 11.43
C LEU A 283 -18.68 -2.68 11.99
N ALA A 284 -18.93 -2.67 13.29
CA ALA A 284 -19.55 -1.55 14.01
C ALA A 284 -18.52 -0.58 14.61
N GLY A 285 -17.24 -0.84 14.41
CA GLY A 285 -16.14 -0.01 14.93
C GLY A 285 -15.75 -0.28 16.38
N LYS A 286 -16.26 -1.35 16.98
CA LYS A 286 -15.86 -1.77 18.32
C LYS A 286 -14.54 -2.54 18.25
N GLU A 287 -13.60 -2.18 19.14
CA GLU A 287 -12.35 -2.89 19.28
C GLU A 287 -12.57 -4.34 19.71
N LEU A 288 -11.89 -5.27 19.06
CA LEU A 288 -11.91 -6.70 19.31
C LEU A 288 -10.67 -7.16 20.07
N TRP A 289 -9.51 -6.77 19.58
CA TRP A 289 -8.21 -7.08 20.18
C TRP A 289 -7.15 -6.05 19.78
N ARG A 290 -6.09 -6.00 20.57
CA ARG A 290 -4.89 -5.22 20.27
C ARG A 290 -3.62 -6.00 20.56
N MET A 291 -2.52 -5.58 19.96
CA MET A 291 -1.19 -6.14 20.20
C MET A 291 -0.14 -5.03 20.05
N SER A 292 0.76 -4.93 21.01
CA SER A 292 1.92 -4.03 20.96
C SER A 292 3.10 -4.63 20.20
N GLY A 293 4.14 -3.85 19.95
CA GLY A 293 5.39 -4.30 19.35
C GLY A 293 5.67 -3.74 17.96
N MET A 294 4.79 -2.83 17.46
CA MET A 294 5.01 -2.16 16.18
C MET A 294 6.04 -1.05 16.30
N ALA A 295 6.59 -0.64 15.15
CA ALA A 295 7.43 0.55 15.04
C ALA A 295 6.63 1.83 15.29
N ALA A 296 7.33 2.94 15.54
CA ALA A 296 6.70 4.24 15.68
C ALA A 296 6.14 4.77 14.35
N THR A 297 6.70 4.36 13.22
CA THR A 297 6.28 4.74 11.85
C THR A 297 5.90 3.50 11.03
N PRO A 298 4.78 2.83 11.33
CA PRO A 298 4.39 1.63 10.60
C PRO A 298 3.80 2.01 9.24
N ILE A 299 4.27 1.36 8.17
CA ILE A 299 3.81 1.56 6.79
C ILE A 299 3.21 0.28 6.20
N PRO A 300 3.82 -0.92 6.39
CA PRO A 300 3.28 -2.15 5.86
C PRO A 300 1.87 -2.44 6.37
N MET A 301 1.00 -2.91 5.46
CA MET A 301 -0.34 -3.32 5.82
C MET A 301 -0.40 -4.81 6.22
N PRO A 302 -1.36 -5.22 7.06
CA PRO A 302 -1.63 -6.63 7.31
C PRO A 302 -2.13 -7.34 6.04
N PHE A 303 -1.92 -8.66 5.97
CA PHE A 303 -2.48 -9.51 4.92
C PHE A 303 -2.72 -10.93 5.46
N ALA A 304 -3.53 -11.72 4.77
CA ALA A 304 -3.83 -13.09 5.17
C ALA A 304 -3.35 -14.10 4.12
N TYR A 305 -2.88 -15.24 4.60
CA TYR A 305 -2.49 -16.38 3.78
C TYR A 305 -2.63 -17.69 4.56
N ASP A 306 -3.18 -18.73 3.94
CA ASP A 306 -3.33 -20.08 4.51
C ASP A 306 -3.93 -20.10 5.94
N GLY A 307 -4.98 -19.30 6.14
CA GLY A 307 -5.72 -19.22 7.41
C GLY A 307 -5.08 -18.37 8.49
N LEU A 308 -3.88 -17.84 8.28
CA LEU A 308 -3.20 -16.96 9.22
C LEU A 308 -3.23 -15.49 8.75
N LEU A 309 -3.20 -14.58 9.71
CA LEU A 309 -2.97 -13.15 9.52
C LEU A 309 -1.49 -12.85 9.76
N TYR A 310 -0.87 -12.15 8.82
CA TYR A 310 0.51 -11.70 8.94
C TYR A 310 0.53 -10.21 9.20
N ILE A 311 1.30 -9.80 10.20
CA ILE A 311 1.48 -8.42 10.61
C ILE A 311 2.96 -8.11 10.64
N ASP A 312 3.35 -7.15 9.82
CA ASP A 312 4.69 -6.60 9.81
C ASP A 312 4.78 -5.50 10.85
N GLY A 313 5.65 -5.67 11.83
CA GLY A 313 5.84 -4.72 12.91
C GLY A 313 6.59 -3.45 12.49
N GLY A 314 7.10 -3.41 11.27
CA GLY A 314 7.89 -2.29 10.76
C GLY A 314 9.40 -2.45 10.99
N ARG A 315 10.15 -1.42 10.64
CA ARG A 315 11.63 -1.40 10.67
C ARG A 315 12.19 -1.82 12.02
N GLY A 316 12.99 -2.88 12.02
CA GLY A 316 13.65 -3.39 13.24
C GLY A 316 12.72 -4.03 14.25
N ARG A 317 11.47 -4.34 13.85
CA ARG A 317 10.45 -4.99 14.66
C ARG A 317 10.16 -6.40 14.15
N PRO A 318 9.44 -7.22 14.93
CA PRO A 318 9.11 -8.56 14.50
C PRO A 318 8.11 -8.58 13.32
N LEU A 319 8.16 -9.67 12.56
CA LEU A 319 7.08 -10.14 11.71
C LEU A 319 6.29 -11.19 12.51
N PHE A 320 4.96 -11.07 12.51
CA PHE A 320 4.07 -11.93 13.29
C PHE A 320 3.13 -12.73 12.38
N ALA A 321 2.76 -13.94 12.82
CA ALA A 321 1.63 -14.69 12.27
C ALA A 321 0.62 -14.99 13.38
N LEU A 322 -0.65 -14.65 13.14
CA LEU A 322 -1.74 -14.79 14.10
C LEU A 322 -2.80 -15.74 13.58
N ARG A 323 -3.40 -16.50 14.50
CA ARG A 323 -4.61 -17.30 14.20
C ARG A 323 -5.88 -16.51 14.48
N PRO A 324 -7.00 -16.87 13.82
CA PRO A 324 -8.31 -16.27 14.09
C PRO A 324 -8.78 -16.46 15.53
N GLY A 325 -9.67 -15.55 16.00
CA GLY A 325 -10.36 -15.70 17.28
C GLY A 325 -9.79 -14.89 18.43
N ALA A 326 -8.80 -14.05 18.18
CA ALA A 326 -8.21 -13.17 19.21
C ALA A 326 -9.25 -12.23 19.85
N ALA A 327 -9.08 -11.94 21.16
CA ALA A 327 -9.87 -10.99 21.92
C ALA A 327 -9.01 -10.34 23.02
N GLY A 328 -9.25 -9.05 23.30
CA GLY A 328 -8.52 -8.31 24.32
C GLY A 328 -7.08 -8.00 23.93
N ASP A 329 -6.19 -7.86 24.89
CA ASP A 329 -4.76 -7.64 24.65
C ASP A 329 -4.04 -8.97 24.47
N ILE A 330 -3.48 -9.17 23.26
CA ILE A 330 -2.76 -10.38 22.88
C ILE A 330 -1.25 -10.15 22.73
N SER A 331 -0.75 -9.07 23.29
CA SER A 331 0.68 -8.74 23.25
C SER A 331 1.54 -9.86 23.81
N LEU A 332 2.66 -10.12 23.16
CA LEU A 332 3.67 -11.04 23.69
C LEU A 332 4.34 -10.42 24.90
N LYS A 333 4.57 -11.22 25.94
CA LYS A 333 5.41 -10.83 27.06
C LYS A 333 6.87 -10.81 26.66
N LYS A 334 7.71 -10.24 27.52
CA LYS A 334 9.15 -10.25 27.31
C LYS A 334 9.66 -11.69 27.10
N ASP A 335 10.48 -11.88 26.09
CA ASP A 335 11.09 -13.15 25.71
C ASP A 335 10.12 -14.21 25.15
N GLU A 336 8.82 -13.90 25.00
CA GLU A 336 7.88 -14.77 24.30
C GLU A 336 7.96 -14.55 22.77
N THR A 337 7.89 -15.63 22.01
CA THR A 337 7.82 -15.63 20.54
C THR A 337 6.48 -16.13 20.01
N SER A 338 5.62 -16.65 20.89
CA SER A 338 4.27 -17.14 20.58
C SER A 338 3.40 -17.14 21.82
N ASN A 339 2.08 -17.16 21.61
CA ASN A 339 1.08 -17.37 22.66
C ASN A 339 -0.17 -18.06 22.07
N GLU A 340 -1.31 -18.03 22.76
CA GLU A 340 -2.56 -18.65 22.27
C GLU A 340 -2.96 -18.11 20.87
N HIS A 341 -2.76 -16.84 20.58
CA HIS A 341 -3.17 -16.17 19.35
C HIS A 341 -2.03 -15.90 18.36
N VAL A 342 -0.83 -15.61 18.86
CA VAL A 342 0.38 -15.46 18.05
C VAL A 342 1.01 -16.82 17.82
N VAL A 343 0.94 -17.32 16.58
CA VAL A 343 1.51 -18.62 16.19
C VAL A 343 3.03 -18.59 16.26
N TRP A 344 3.61 -17.50 15.74
CA TRP A 344 5.05 -17.23 15.78
C TRP A 344 5.32 -15.73 15.61
N SER A 345 6.46 -15.31 16.09
CA SER A 345 7.05 -14.01 15.79
C SER A 345 8.52 -14.19 15.43
N GLN A 346 8.99 -13.43 14.44
CA GLN A 346 10.38 -13.40 14.03
C GLN A 346 10.98 -12.02 14.31
N GLU A 347 11.86 -11.97 15.31
CA GLU A 347 12.58 -10.75 15.66
C GLU A 347 13.34 -10.20 14.44
N ARG A 348 13.25 -8.89 14.22
CA ARG A 348 13.84 -8.23 13.04
C ARG A 348 13.38 -8.80 11.70
N GLY A 349 12.22 -9.48 11.66
CA GLY A 349 11.58 -9.97 10.44
C GLY A 349 10.79 -8.91 9.71
N GLY A 350 10.47 -7.79 10.36
CA GLY A 350 9.71 -6.68 9.79
C GLY A 350 10.52 -5.88 8.77
N THR A 351 9.79 -5.29 7.85
CA THR A 351 10.29 -4.38 6.81
C THR A 351 10.05 -2.93 7.20
N TYR A 352 10.18 -1.97 6.28
CA TYR A 352 9.85 -0.57 6.58
C TYR A 352 8.82 -0.01 5.60
N LEU A 353 9.09 -0.08 4.29
CA LEU A 353 8.22 0.44 3.24
C LEU A 353 7.45 -0.67 2.52
N PRO A 354 8.11 -1.72 1.97
CA PRO A 354 7.40 -2.78 1.28
C PRO A 354 6.58 -3.63 2.25
N THR A 355 5.35 -3.95 1.91
CA THR A 355 4.58 -4.99 2.62
C THR A 355 5.01 -6.38 2.11
N PRO A 356 5.28 -7.36 2.98
CA PRO A 356 5.63 -8.72 2.57
C PRO A 356 4.57 -9.39 1.69
N VAL A 357 4.94 -10.44 0.97
CA VAL A 357 4.03 -11.28 0.19
C VAL A 357 4.16 -12.74 0.62
N ALA A 358 3.03 -13.45 0.71
CA ALA A 358 3.02 -14.89 0.94
C ALA A 358 2.74 -15.64 -0.37
N TYR A 359 3.58 -16.62 -0.66
CA TYR A 359 3.47 -17.43 -1.86
C TYR A 359 4.15 -18.79 -1.65
N ASP A 360 3.50 -19.86 -2.13
CA ASP A 360 4.06 -21.22 -2.14
C ASP A 360 4.59 -21.67 -0.76
N GLY A 361 3.75 -21.52 0.27
CA GLY A 361 4.06 -21.93 1.65
C GLY A 361 5.08 -21.06 2.37
N ALA A 362 5.51 -19.94 1.80
CA ALA A 362 6.49 -19.04 2.40
C ALA A 362 6.00 -17.58 2.44
N VAL A 363 6.57 -16.82 3.38
CA VAL A 363 6.45 -15.35 3.45
C VAL A 363 7.80 -14.74 3.05
N TYR A 364 7.75 -13.85 2.09
CA TYR A 364 8.91 -13.11 1.58
C TYR A 364 8.84 -11.67 2.07
N ALA A 365 9.78 -11.30 2.93
CA ALA A 365 9.89 -9.97 3.52
C ALA A 365 11.11 -9.24 2.92
N LEU A 366 10.83 -8.18 2.17
CA LEU A 366 11.82 -7.33 1.51
C LEU A 366 11.98 -6.04 2.29
N THR A 367 13.18 -5.75 2.77
CA THR A 367 13.45 -4.47 3.40
C THR A 367 13.65 -3.37 2.35
N GLU A 368 13.47 -2.13 2.76
CA GLU A 368 13.71 -0.93 1.95
C GLU A 368 15.15 -0.85 1.44
N THR A 369 16.09 -1.56 2.07
CA THR A 369 17.51 -1.60 1.71
C THR A 369 17.89 -2.80 0.84
N GLY A 370 16.91 -3.60 0.38
CA GLY A 370 17.14 -4.72 -0.52
C GLY A 370 17.59 -6.02 0.16
N ILE A 371 17.35 -6.18 1.46
CA ILE A 371 17.51 -7.47 2.15
C ILE A 371 16.22 -8.26 2.02
N LEU A 372 16.28 -9.43 1.44
CA LEU A 372 15.16 -10.36 1.30
C LEU A 372 15.29 -11.49 2.31
N SER A 373 14.25 -11.69 3.10
CA SER A 373 14.11 -12.84 4.02
C SER A 373 12.97 -13.73 3.55
N ARG A 374 13.17 -15.06 3.61
CA ARG A 374 12.14 -16.06 3.36
C ARG A 374 11.87 -16.82 4.65
N PHE A 375 10.61 -16.82 5.06
CA PHE A 375 10.15 -17.58 6.22
C PHE A 375 9.15 -18.66 5.79
N GLU A 376 9.18 -19.84 6.40
CA GLU A 376 8.09 -20.80 6.29
C GLU A 376 6.81 -20.18 6.86
N ALA A 377 5.74 -20.11 6.08
CA ALA A 377 4.54 -19.39 6.47
C ALA A 377 3.92 -19.91 7.77
N LYS A 378 3.88 -21.23 7.98
CA LYS A 378 3.23 -21.84 9.16
C LYS A 378 4.06 -21.78 10.44
N THR A 379 5.38 -21.81 10.32
CA THR A 379 6.29 -21.96 11.48
C THR A 379 7.11 -20.72 11.77
N GLY A 380 7.22 -19.79 10.80
CA GLY A 380 8.10 -18.65 10.88
C GLY A 380 9.59 -18.98 10.75
N LYS A 381 9.95 -20.23 10.48
CA LYS A 381 11.36 -20.63 10.35
C LYS A 381 12.02 -19.85 9.21
N LEU A 382 13.09 -19.14 9.51
CA LEU A 382 13.90 -18.44 8.52
C LEU A 382 14.66 -19.46 7.66
N THR A 383 14.42 -19.41 6.35
CA THR A 383 15.08 -20.30 5.39
C THR A 383 16.34 -19.65 4.82
N TYR A 384 16.24 -18.39 4.40
CA TYR A 384 17.38 -17.56 4.03
C TYR A 384 17.12 -16.07 4.31
N ARG A 385 18.22 -15.33 4.45
CA ARG A 385 18.23 -13.87 4.51
C ARG A 385 19.46 -13.37 3.74
N THR A 386 19.23 -12.63 2.68
CA THR A 386 20.30 -12.19 1.79
C THR A 386 19.99 -10.86 1.14
N ARG A 387 21.00 -10.17 0.64
CA ARG A 387 20.82 -9.00 -0.22
C ARG A 387 20.49 -9.48 -1.64
N ILE A 388 19.47 -8.89 -2.26
CA ILE A 388 19.05 -9.24 -3.63
C ILE A 388 20.18 -8.98 -4.62
N ASP A 389 20.73 -7.75 -4.58
CA ASP A 389 21.85 -7.32 -5.43
C ASP A 389 22.63 -6.23 -4.67
N PRO A 390 23.96 -6.20 -4.72
CA PRO A 390 24.77 -5.17 -4.05
C PRO A 390 24.44 -3.73 -4.47
N ALA A 391 24.05 -3.53 -5.73
CA ALA A 391 23.69 -2.21 -6.27
C ALA A 391 22.25 -1.80 -5.96
N ALA A 392 21.35 -2.75 -5.68
CA ALA A 392 19.93 -2.49 -5.43
C ALA A 392 19.69 -2.21 -3.93
N THR A 393 19.63 -0.97 -3.57
CA THR A 393 19.55 -0.54 -2.15
C THR A 393 18.30 0.28 -1.80
N ALA A 394 17.36 0.43 -2.74
CA ALA A 394 16.18 1.27 -2.54
C ALA A 394 14.90 0.59 -3.03
N PHE A 395 14.01 0.22 -2.10
CA PHE A 395 12.74 -0.44 -2.39
C PHE A 395 11.61 0.19 -1.58
N THR A 396 10.58 0.65 -2.27
CA THR A 396 9.31 1.13 -1.67
C THR A 396 8.14 0.28 -2.11
N SER A 397 8.13 -0.16 -3.37
CA SER A 397 7.10 -1.04 -3.93
C SER A 397 7.06 -2.39 -3.19
N SER A 398 5.85 -2.87 -2.86
CA SER A 398 5.67 -4.21 -2.30
C SER A 398 5.96 -5.28 -3.36
N PRO A 399 6.65 -6.38 -3.01
CA PRO A 399 6.89 -7.50 -3.90
C PRO A 399 5.59 -8.22 -4.27
N TRP A 400 5.62 -8.92 -5.40
CA TRP A 400 4.53 -9.76 -5.88
C TRP A 400 5.06 -11.10 -6.41
N ALA A 401 4.18 -12.09 -6.61
CA ALA A 401 4.61 -13.43 -7.00
C ALA A 401 3.67 -14.10 -8.02
N TYR A 402 4.23 -14.86 -8.94
CA TYR A 402 3.54 -15.80 -9.84
C TYR A 402 4.53 -16.74 -10.53
N ASN A 403 4.06 -17.86 -11.07
CA ASN A 403 4.85 -18.83 -11.85
C ASN A 403 6.14 -19.29 -11.15
N GLY A 404 6.08 -19.54 -9.84
CA GLY A 404 7.27 -19.93 -9.07
C GLY A 404 8.34 -18.85 -8.96
N LYS A 405 7.97 -17.57 -9.11
CA LYS A 405 8.88 -16.45 -9.07
C LYS A 405 8.36 -15.33 -8.17
N LEU A 406 9.29 -14.68 -7.50
CA LEU A 406 9.11 -13.45 -6.75
C LEU A 406 9.67 -12.29 -7.57
N PHE A 407 8.97 -11.17 -7.58
CA PHE A 407 9.34 -9.95 -8.28
C PHE A 407 9.49 -8.80 -7.28
N CYS A 408 10.63 -8.14 -7.30
CA CYS A 408 10.98 -7.04 -6.41
C CYS A 408 11.35 -5.80 -7.24
N LEU A 409 10.49 -4.78 -7.24
CA LEU A 409 10.68 -3.53 -8.00
C LEU A 409 11.43 -2.52 -7.14
N SER A 410 12.61 -2.11 -7.61
CA SER A 410 13.41 -1.05 -6.97
C SER A 410 12.90 0.34 -7.35
N GLU A 411 13.36 1.35 -6.61
CA GLU A 411 13.01 2.74 -6.87
C GLU A 411 13.61 3.26 -8.19
N GLU A 412 14.68 2.63 -8.68
CA GLU A 412 15.29 2.95 -9.98
C GLU A 412 14.50 2.38 -11.18
N GLY A 413 13.43 1.60 -10.92
CA GLY A 413 12.61 1.00 -11.98
C GLY A 413 13.07 -0.39 -12.41
N GLN A 414 14.04 -0.96 -11.69
CA GLN A 414 14.54 -2.31 -11.92
C GLN A 414 13.70 -3.33 -11.17
N THR A 415 13.29 -4.41 -11.84
CA THR A 415 12.57 -5.51 -11.22
C THR A 415 13.43 -6.75 -11.17
N PHE A 416 13.84 -7.14 -9.98
CA PHE A 416 14.61 -8.35 -9.71
C PHE A 416 13.67 -9.54 -9.67
N VAL A 417 13.94 -10.57 -10.48
CA VAL A 417 13.14 -11.78 -10.59
C VAL A 417 13.88 -12.93 -9.92
N ILE A 418 13.28 -13.49 -8.88
CA ILE A 418 13.91 -14.46 -7.96
C ILE A 418 13.08 -15.74 -7.98
N ALA A 419 13.72 -16.92 -8.04
CA ALA A 419 13.03 -18.19 -7.89
C ALA A 419 12.43 -18.32 -6.48
N THR A 420 11.18 -18.82 -6.39
CA THR A 420 10.59 -19.14 -5.09
C THR A 420 11.04 -20.54 -4.67
N GLY A 421 11.91 -20.63 -3.70
CA GLY A 421 12.47 -21.89 -3.24
C GLY A 421 13.19 -21.72 -1.91
N GLU A 422 13.73 -22.80 -1.36
CA GLU A 422 14.44 -22.76 -0.08
C GLU A 422 15.83 -22.12 -0.17
N GLN A 423 16.35 -21.98 -1.39
CA GLN A 423 17.62 -21.32 -1.66
C GLN A 423 17.38 -20.06 -2.50
N PHE A 424 18.10 -18.99 -2.17
CA PHE A 424 18.04 -17.76 -2.95
C PHE A 424 18.68 -17.96 -4.34
N GLN A 425 17.91 -17.61 -5.38
CA GLN A 425 18.41 -17.61 -6.75
C GLN A 425 17.85 -16.42 -7.51
N LEU A 426 18.69 -15.46 -7.82
CA LEU A 426 18.36 -14.35 -8.75
C LEU A 426 18.39 -14.92 -10.19
N LEU A 427 17.25 -14.83 -10.89
CA LEU A 427 17.11 -15.38 -12.25
C LEU A 427 17.51 -14.35 -13.31
N HIS A 428 17.01 -13.13 -13.20
CA HIS A 428 17.31 -12.01 -14.07
C HIS A 428 16.73 -10.72 -13.51
N MET A 429 16.97 -9.62 -14.20
CA MET A 429 16.44 -8.30 -13.92
C MET A 429 15.72 -7.75 -15.16
N ASN A 430 14.58 -7.11 -14.96
CA ASN A 430 13.86 -6.29 -15.95
C ASN A 430 14.07 -4.82 -15.60
N ASP A 431 14.10 -3.93 -16.59
CA ASP A 431 14.38 -2.51 -16.38
C ASP A 431 13.44 -1.62 -17.20
N LEU A 432 12.79 -0.66 -16.54
CA LEU A 432 11.99 0.38 -17.18
C LEU A 432 12.73 1.72 -17.25
N ASP A 433 13.87 1.85 -16.55
CA ASP A 433 14.70 3.07 -16.47
C ASP A 433 13.83 4.32 -16.19
N ASP A 434 12.94 4.18 -15.24
CA ASP A 434 12.04 5.24 -14.78
C ASP A 434 11.65 4.96 -13.34
N MET A 435 11.85 5.93 -12.46
CA MET A 435 11.63 5.78 -11.01
C MET A 435 10.26 5.21 -10.68
N ALA A 436 10.21 4.24 -9.76
CA ALA A 436 8.97 3.56 -9.38
C ALA A 436 8.88 3.35 -7.86
N GLN A 437 7.77 3.77 -7.25
CA GLN A 437 7.47 3.50 -5.84
C GLN A 437 6.10 2.84 -5.64
N ALA A 438 5.20 2.98 -6.62
CA ALA A 438 3.88 2.36 -6.57
C ALA A 438 3.97 0.83 -6.69
N SER A 439 3.19 0.10 -5.91
CA SER A 439 3.07 -1.34 -6.06
C SER A 439 2.24 -1.69 -7.30
N PRO A 440 2.68 -2.66 -8.11
CA PRO A 440 2.00 -3.05 -9.34
C PRO A 440 0.64 -3.72 -9.13
N ALA A 441 -0.15 -3.78 -10.21
CA ALA A 441 -1.40 -4.52 -10.28
C ALA A 441 -1.30 -5.68 -11.28
N LEU A 442 -1.78 -6.86 -10.88
CA LEU A 442 -1.80 -8.09 -11.69
C LEU A 442 -3.22 -8.34 -12.19
N VAL A 443 -3.47 -8.16 -13.48
CA VAL A 443 -4.83 -8.13 -14.03
C VAL A 443 -4.96 -9.05 -15.25
N GLY A 444 -5.41 -10.28 -15.02
CA GLY A 444 -5.45 -11.30 -16.08
C GLY A 444 -4.05 -11.62 -16.58
N GLU A 445 -3.75 -11.31 -17.85
CA GLU A 445 -2.44 -11.51 -18.47
C GLU A 445 -1.54 -10.26 -18.43
N ARG A 446 -1.95 -9.22 -17.69
CA ARG A 446 -1.29 -7.93 -17.65
C ARG A 446 -0.70 -7.65 -16.28
N LEU A 447 0.47 -7.07 -16.30
CA LEU A 447 1.10 -6.43 -15.15
C LEU A 447 1.08 -4.92 -15.42
N LEU A 448 0.44 -4.16 -14.53
CA LEU A 448 0.40 -2.71 -14.60
C LEU A 448 1.45 -2.15 -13.65
N ILE A 449 2.44 -1.45 -14.17
CA ILE A 449 3.52 -0.81 -13.40
C ILE A 449 3.41 0.70 -13.56
N ARG A 450 3.27 1.41 -12.44
CA ARG A 450 3.31 2.86 -12.40
C ARG A 450 4.70 3.33 -12.01
N THR A 451 5.31 4.12 -12.87
CA THR A 451 6.55 4.86 -12.62
C THR A 451 6.26 6.32 -12.31
N GLU A 452 7.28 7.13 -12.08
CA GLU A 452 7.11 8.58 -11.87
C GLU A 452 6.38 9.25 -13.03
N ARG A 453 6.76 8.89 -14.26
CA ARG A 453 6.28 9.55 -15.48
C ARG A 453 5.18 8.79 -16.19
N ARG A 454 5.13 7.46 -16.06
CA ARG A 454 4.30 6.61 -16.91
C ARG A 454 3.52 5.55 -16.13
N LEU A 455 2.46 5.10 -16.80
CA LEU A 455 1.82 3.83 -16.48
C LEU A 455 2.04 2.87 -17.65
N TYR A 456 2.61 1.70 -17.35
CA TYR A 456 2.88 0.63 -18.31
C TYR A 456 1.86 -0.51 -18.14
N SER A 457 1.41 -1.07 -19.26
CA SER A 457 0.79 -2.39 -19.32
C SER A 457 1.81 -3.35 -19.93
N ILE A 458 2.30 -4.25 -19.10
CA ILE A 458 3.24 -5.29 -19.52
C ILE A 458 2.44 -6.55 -19.80
N ARG A 459 2.61 -7.14 -20.98
CA ARG A 459 1.93 -8.35 -21.42
C ARG A 459 2.84 -9.16 -22.30
N ARG A 460 2.89 -10.47 -22.06
CA ARG A 460 3.66 -11.39 -22.92
C ARG A 460 3.15 -11.29 -24.37
N GLY A 461 4.05 -11.11 -25.33
CA GLY A 461 3.77 -11.18 -26.76
C GLY A 461 3.08 -12.50 -27.13
N ARG A 462 2.22 -12.46 -28.14
CA ARG A 462 1.55 -13.65 -28.68
C ARG A 462 2.51 -14.54 -29.42
#